data_51be0ed561d2ae440b66752c146f52b4
#
_entry.id   51be0ed561d2ae440b66752c146f52b4
#
_cell.length_a   1.000
_cell.length_b   1.000
_cell.length_c   1.000
_cell.angle_alpha   90.00
_cell.angle_beta   90.00
_cell.angle_gamma   90.00
#
_symmetry.space_group_name_H-M   'P 1'
#
loop_
_entity.id
_entity.type
_entity.pdbx_description
1 polymer ?
#
loop_
_entity_poly.entity_id
_entity_poly.type
_entity_poly.pdbx_seq_one_letter_code
_entity_poly.pdbx_strand_id
1 'polypeptide(L)'
;MERLDLVGQKFGLLSPTLDGRKFSSEAYLGGPVVYHCWASWCEGCKAEMRALNELKSKYAKTKFQVVGINFDNQAETAKNYIRENRYDWIQLHDEGGLESNLAVGYGILTLPFNVVVDKTGKVVKTGVHWTELDSVIEDLVK
;
A
#
# COMPACT_ATOMS: atom_id res chain seq x y z
N MET A 1 -17.58 -3.04 13.23
CA MET A 1 -17.06 -1.70 12.88
C MET A 1 -17.06 -1.54 11.37
N GLU A 2 -17.61 -0.48 10.89
CA GLU A 2 -17.62 -0.21 9.46
C GLU A 2 -16.32 0.44 9.02
N ARG A 3 -15.96 0.18 7.76
CA ARG A 3 -14.79 0.84 7.15
C ARG A 3 -15.11 2.31 6.95
N LEU A 4 -14.15 3.18 7.29
CA LEU A 4 -14.27 4.60 7.05
C LEU A 4 -14.27 4.88 5.56
N ASP A 5 -15.06 5.87 5.14
CA ASP A 5 -14.99 6.36 3.76
C ASP A 5 -13.80 7.32 3.64
N LEU A 6 -12.75 6.83 3.01
CA LEU A 6 -11.49 7.57 2.87
C LEU A 6 -11.45 8.44 1.62
N VAL A 7 -12.31 8.17 0.63
CA VAL A 7 -12.25 8.91 -0.64
C VAL A 7 -12.55 10.40 -0.40
N GLY A 8 -11.68 11.24 -0.92
CA GLY A 8 -11.77 12.69 -0.76
C GLY A 8 -11.01 13.24 0.44
N GLN A 9 -10.53 12.37 1.33
CA GLN A 9 -9.77 12.80 2.51
C GLN A 9 -8.27 12.72 2.24
N LYS A 10 -7.49 13.54 2.93
CA LYS A 10 -6.05 13.42 2.90
C LYS A 10 -5.63 12.18 3.69
N PHE A 11 -4.74 11.37 3.10
CA PHE A 11 -4.24 10.16 3.73
C PHE A 11 -2.89 10.48 4.39
N GLY A 12 -2.90 10.61 5.71
CA GLY A 12 -1.70 10.86 6.49
C GLY A 12 -1.26 9.60 7.21
N LEU A 13 0.03 9.26 7.12
CA LEU A 13 0.54 8.03 7.69
C LEU A 13 1.97 8.23 8.18
N LEU A 14 2.18 7.89 9.45
CA LEU A 14 3.49 7.78 10.08
C LEU A 14 3.62 6.36 10.60
N SER A 15 4.69 5.67 10.25
CA SER A 15 4.84 4.27 10.63
C SER A 15 6.30 3.84 10.54
N PRO A 16 6.73 2.88 11.38
CA PRO A 16 8.02 2.25 11.14
C PRO A 16 7.97 1.40 9.88
N THR A 17 9.13 1.24 9.24
CA THR A 17 9.29 0.33 8.12
C THR A 17 9.74 -1.04 8.62
N LEU A 18 9.66 -2.05 7.75
CA LEU A 18 10.15 -3.39 8.08
C LEU A 18 11.64 -3.41 8.43
N ASP A 19 12.42 -2.50 7.87
CA ASP A 19 13.87 -2.43 8.10
C ASP A 19 14.27 -1.47 9.23
N GLY A 20 13.30 -1.02 10.04
CA GLY A 20 13.58 -0.23 11.22
C GLY A 20 13.70 1.28 10.99
N ARG A 21 13.42 1.76 9.79
CA ARG A 21 13.40 3.20 9.50
C ARG A 21 12.02 3.78 9.82
N LYS A 22 11.89 5.08 9.67
CA LYS A 22 10.63 5.79 9.83
C LYS A 22 10.10 6.24 8.48
N PHE A 23 8.80 6.07 8.28
CA PHE A 23 8.11 6.51 7.07
C PHE A 23 7.15 7.63 7.41
N SER A 24 7.10 8.63 6.52
CA SER A 24 6.07 9.68 6.55
C SER A 24 5.48 9.85 5.16
N SER A 25 4.16 9.82 5.06
CA SER A 25 3.47 10.02 3.79
C SER A 25 3.73 11.42 3.20
N GLU A 26 4.08 12.40 4.04
CA GLU A 26 4.42 13.75 3.56
C GLU A 26 5.62 13.72 2.60
N ALA A 27 6.56 12.80 2.77
CA ALA A 27 7.71 12.68 1.89
C ALA A 27 7.35 12.16 0.49
N TYR A 28 6.15 11.63 0.33
CA TYR A 28 5.71 11.02 -0.92
C TYR A 28 4.72 11.90 -1.69
N LEU A 29 4.50 13.12 -1.25
CA LEU A 29 3.69 14.08 -2.01
C LEU A 29 4.40 14.47 -3.32
N GLY A 30 3.62 14.85 -4.32
CA GLY A 30 4.15 15.24 -5.62
C GLY A 30 3.92 14.21 -6.72
N GLY A 31 3.48 13.02 -6.38
CA GLY A 31 3.11 11.98 -7.33
C GLY A 31 2.07 11.05 -6.73
N PRO A 32 1.38 10.26 -7.56
CA PRO A 32 0.40 9.31 -7.04
C PRO A 32 1.09 8.17 -6.29
N VAL A 33 0.43 7.66 -5.25
CA VAL A 33 0.92 6.53 -4.45
C VAL A 33 -0.20 5.51 -4.30
N VAL A 34 0.16 4.24 -4.45
CA VAL A 34 -0.71 3.13 -4.07
C VAL A 34 -0.18 2.56 -2.76
N TYR A 35 -0.99 2.67 -1.71
CA TYR A 35 -0.72 2.03 -0.44
C TYR A 35 -1.39 0.67 -0.48
N HIS A 36 -0.58 -0.40 -0.49
CA HIS A 36 -1.05 -1.77 -0.66
C HIS A 36 -1.02 -2.51 0.67
N CYS A 37 -2.20 -2.82 1.21
CA CYS A 37 -2.35 -3.57 2.46
C CYS A 37 -2.35 -5.07 2.14
N TRP A 38 -1.43 -5.81 2.78
CA TRP A 38 -1.22 -7.22 2.46
C TRP A 38 -0.67 -8.01 3.64
N ALA A 39 -0.69 -9.32 3.50
CA ALA A 39 -0.02 -10.24 4.40
C ALA A 39 0.44 -11.46 3.60
N SER A 40 1.44 -12.17 4.10
CA SER A 40 1.98 -13.33 3.39
C SER A 40 0.98 -14.47 3.24
N TRP A 41 0.00 -14.55 4.14
CA TRP A 41 -1.06 -15.56 4.10
C TRP A 41 -2.23 -15.20 3.17
N CYS A 42 -2.22 -14.02 2.59
CA CYS A 42 -3.33 -13.52 1.77
C CYS A 42 -3.15 -13.94 0.31
N GLU A 43 -3.95 -14.88 -0.17
CA GLU A 43 -3.84 -15.35 -1.56
C GLU A 43 -4.16 -14.26 -2.58
N GLY A 44 -5.21 -13.47 -2.36
CA GLY A 44 -5.56 -12.37 -3.27
C GLY A 44 -4.49 -11.29 -3.36
N CYS A 45 -3.66 -11.16 -2.35
CA CYS A 45 -2.58 -10.17 -2.35
C CYS A 45 -1.48 -10.51 -3.35
N LYS A 46 -1.29 -11.79 -3.67
CA LYS A 46 -0.20 -12.23 -4.55
C LYS A 46 -0.36 -11.68 -5.97
N ALA A 47 -1.57 -11.75 -6.53
CA ALA A 47 -1.85 -11.20 -7.86
C ALA A 47 -1.66 -9.68 -7.89
N GLU A 48 -2.13 -9.01 -6.84
CA GLU A 48 -2.01 -7.55 -6.75
C GLU A 48 -0.55 -7.13 -6.64
N MET A 49 0.27 -7.84 -5.86
CA MET A 49 1.69 -7.51 -5.73
C MET A 49 2.44 -7.70 -7.05
N ARG A 50 2.12 -8.76 -7.80
CA ARG A 50 2.71 -8.94 -9.13
C ARG A 50 2.32 -7.80 -10.07
N ALA A 51 1.05 -7.41 -10.05
CA ALA A 51 0.58 -6.29 -10.86
C ALA A 51 1.29 -4.99 -10.49
N LEU A 52 1.43 -4.71 -9.19
CA LEU A 52 2.12 -3.50 -8.73
C LEU A 52 3.60 -3.50 -9.12
N ASN A 53 4.25 -4.65 -9.09
CA ASN A 53 5.65 -4.76 -9.52
C ASN A 53 5.79 -4.41 -11.01
N GLU A 54 4.87 -4.86 -11.84
CA GLU A 54 4.85 -4.51 -13.26
C GLU A 54 4.58 -3.03 -13.48
N LEU A 55 3.64 -2.46 -12.72
CA LEU A 55 3.28 -1.05 -12.84
C LEU A 55 4.42 -0.13 -12.40
N LYS A 56 5.20 -0.53 -11.39
CA LYS A 56 6.41 0.22 -11.02
C LYS A 56 7.37 0.35 -12.20
N SER A 57 7.55 -0.72 -12.95
CA SER A 57 8.41 -0.69 -14.13
C SER A 57 7.80 0.14 -15.26
N LYS A 58 6.51 -0.03 -15.50
CA LYS A 58 5.80 0.69 -16.56
C LYS A 58 5.84 2.20 -16.34
N TYR A 59 5.67 2.65 -15.10
CA TYR A 59 5.62 4.07 -14.75
C TYR A 59 6.91 4.57 -14.08
N ALA A 60 8.02 3.89 -14.31
CA ALA A 60 9.30 4.20 -13.65
C ALA A 60 9.81 5.62 -13.93
N LYS A 61 9.41 6.22 -15.06
CA LYS A 61 9.82 7.58 -15.43
C LYS A 61 8.89 8.66 -14.86
N THR A 62 7.85 8.26 -14.15
CA THR A 62 6.92 9.18 -13.48
C THR A 62 7.24 9.24 -12.00
N LYS A 63 6.46 10.03 -11.26
CA LYS A 63 6.59 10.11 -9.80
C LYS A 63 5.68 9.11 -9.07
N PHE A 64 5.17 8.11 -9.78
CA PHE A 64 4.37 7.05 -9.17
C PHE A 64 5.19 6.22 -8.20
N GLN A 65 4.62 5.96 -7.01
CA GLN A 65 5.27 5.16 -5.97
C GLN A 65 4.29 4.11 -5.44
N VAL A 66 4.86 3.02 -4.96
CA VAL A 66 4.12 1.98 -4.24
C VAL A 66 4.66 1.91 -2.83
N VAL A 67 3.76 1.84 -1.85
CA VAL A 67 4.11 1.63 -0.45
C VAL A 67 3.31 0.44 0.06
N GLY A 68 3.99 -0.58 0.53
CA GLY A 68 3.32 -1.72 1.13
C GLY A 68 3.01 -1.46 2.60
N ILE A 69 1.88 -1.97 3.06
CA ILE A 69 1.51 -1.96 4.48
C ILE A 69 1.23 -3.41 4.84
N ASN A 70 2.13 -4.00 5.62
CA ASN A 70 2.07 -5.42 5.93
C ASN A 70 1.34 -5.67 7.25
N PHE A 71 0.47 -6.66 7.26
CA PHE A 71 -0.32 -7.07 8.42
C PHE A 71 -0.04 -8.50 8.89
N ASP A 72 1.14 -9.05 8.57
CA ASP A 72 1.59 -10.28 9.24
C ASP A 72 1.79 -9.99 10.72
N ASN A 73 1.57 -11.01 11.56
CA ASN A 73 1.80 -10.86 13.00
C ASN A 73 3.27 -10.64 13.33
N GLN A 74 4.17 -11.22 12.54
CA GLN A 74 5.61 -11.11 12.77
C GLN A 74 6.31 -10.48 11.57
N ALA A 75 7.17 -9.51 11.84
CA ALA A 75 7.92 -8.81 10.81
C ALA A 75 8.81 -9.75 10.00
N GLU A 76 9.38 -10.78 10.63
CA GLU A 76 10.28 -11.71 9.96
C GLU A 76 9.58 -12.48 8.83
N THR A 77 8.33 -12.86 9.02
CA THR A 77 7.54 -13.53 7.98
C THR A 77 7.42 -12.64 6.75
N ALA A 78 7.12 -11.36 6.95
CA ALA A 78 7.01 -10.40 5.86
C ALA A 78 8.34 -10.17 5.16
N LYS A 79 9.42 -10.05 5.92
CA LYS A 79 10.77 -9.87 5.36
C LYS A 79 11.16 -11.03 4.45
N ASN A 80 10.89 -12.25 4.89
CA ASN A 80 11.20 -13.43 4.10
C ASN A 80 10.41 -13.46 2.79
N TYR A 81 9.13 -13.13 2.85
CA TYR A 81 8.27 -13.09 1.67
C TYR A 81 8.78 -12.06 0.64
N ILE A 82 9.10 -10.86 1.09
CA ILE A 82 9.61 -9.79 0.23
C ILE A 82 10.94 -10.19 -0.41
N ARG A 83 11.84 -10.79 0.35
CA ARG A 83 13.14 -11.25 -0.15
C ARG A 83 12.99 -12.34 -1.19
N GLU A 84 12.15 -13.34 -0.92
CA GLU A 84 11.93 -14.47 -1.83
C GLU A 84 11.30 -14.04 -3.15
N ASN A 85 10.43 -13.03 -3.12
CA ASN A 85 9.74 -12.54 -4.32
C ASN A 85 10.45 -11.35 -4.96
N ARG A 86 11.52 -10.85 -4.35
CA ARG A 86 12.34 -9.74 -4.86
C ARG A 86 11.55 -8.45 -5.08
N TYR A 87 10.62 -8.15 -4.19
CA TYR A 87 9.91 -6.88 -4.21
C TYR A 87 10.75 -5.82 -3.50
N ASP A 88 10.91 -4.66 -4.12
CA ASP A 88 11.88 -3.65 -3.66
C ASP A 88 11.29 -2.33 -3.20
N TRP A 89 9.94 -2.20 -3.15
CA TRP A 89 9.36 -0.97 -2.64
C TRP A 89 9.29 -0.99 -1.10
N ILE A 90 9.11 0.22 -0.53
CA ILE A 90 9.11 0.36 0.92
C ILE A 90 7.94 -0.40 1.53
N GLN A 91 8.18 -1.03 2.67
CA GLN A 91 7.18 -1.80 3.40
C GLN A 91 7.04 -1.26 4.81
N LEU A 92 5.82 -0.91 5.17
CA LEU A 92 5.47 -0.56 6.54
C LEU A 92 4.97 -1.81 7.23
N HIS A 93 5.11 -1.86 8.54
CA HIS A 93 4.67 -3.01 9.32
C HIS A 93 4.11 -2.55 10.65
N ASP A 94 2.93 -3.08 10.99
CA ASP A 94 2.33 -2.89 12.29
C ASP A 94 1.93 -4.26 12.85
N GLU A 95 2.47 -4.61 14.00
CA GLU A 95 2.18 -5.89 14.63
C GLU A 95 0.71 -6.00 15.01
N GLY A 96 0.20 -7.23 15.07
CA GLY A 96 -1.20 -7.47 15.40
C GLY A 96 -2.11 -7.69 14.20
N GLY A 97 -1.59 -7.62 12.97
CA GLY A 97 -2.38 -7.89 11.77
C GLY A 97 -3.59 -6.98 11.65
N LEU A 98 -4.76 -7.54 11.40
CA LEU A 98 -5.99 -6.75 11.26
C LEU A 98 -6.50 -6.19 12.58
N GLU A 99 -5.92 -6.59 13.71
CA GLU A 99 -6.22 -6.01 15.02
C GLU A 99 -5.25 -4.87 15.38
N SER A 100 -4.31 -4.56 14.49
CA SER A 100 -3.33 -3.50 14.71
C SER A 100 -4.01 -2.13 14.78
N ASN A 101 -3.32 -1.17 15.40
CA ASN A 101 -3.81 0.21 15.48
C ASN A 101 -3.98 0.83 14.09
N LEU A 102 -3.09 0.49 13.17
CA LEU A 102 -3.16 1.00 11.80
C LEU A 102 -4.41 0.50 11.08
N ALA A 103 -4.68 -0.81 11.16
CA ALA A 103 -5.86 -1.39 10.52
C ALA A 103 -7.15 -0.84 11.13
N VAL A 104 -7.24 -0.79 12.44
CA VAL A 104 -8.41 -0.30 13.15
C VAL A 104 -8.63 1.19 12.85
N GLY A 105 -7.57 1.99 12.87
CA GLY A 105 -7.65 3.43 12.63
C GLY A 105 -8.18 3.79 11.25
N TYR A 106 -7.90 3.00 10.23
CA TYR A 106 -8.39 3.24 8.86
C TYR A 106 -9.56 2.33 8.46
N GLY A 107 -10.06 1.51 9.38
CA GLY A 107 -11.19 0.63 9.10
C GLY A 107 -10.87 -0.49 8.11
N ILE A 108 -9.64 -0.97 8.11
CA ILE A 108 -9.21 -2.06 7.23
C ILE A 108 -9.67 -3.38 7.84
N LEU A 109 -10.64 -4.01 7.20
CA LEU A 109 -11.29 -5.21 7.72
C LEU A 109 -10.85 -6.50 7.03
N THR A 110 -10.43 -6.41 5.77
CA THR A 110 -10.05 -7.57 4.96
C THR A 110 -8.86 -7.23 4.06
N LEU A 111 -8.16 -8.27 3.61
CA LEU A 111 -7.07 -8.15 2.64
C LEU A 111 -7.40 -8.96 1.39
N PRO A 112 -6.94 -8.56 0.21
CA PRO A 112 -6.14 -7.35 -0.02
C PRO A 112 -6.99 -6.08 0.07
N PHE A 113 -6.34 -4.98 0.37
CA PHE A 113 -6.96 -3.66 0.34
C PHE A 113 -5.92 -2.65 -0.14
N ASN A 114 -6.35 -1.65 -0.88
CA ASN A 114 -5.44 -0.60 -1.29
C ASN A 114 -6.07 0.77 -1.17
N VAL A 115 -5.21 1.76 -1.00
CA VAL A 115 -5.60 3.18 -0.98
C VAL A 115 -4.76 3.86 -2.05
N VAL A 116 -5.44 4.50 -3.01
CA VAL A 116 -4.78 5.23 -4.09
C VAL A 116 -4.92 6.71 -3.82
N VAL A 117 -3.79 7.41 -3.75
CA VAL A 117 -3.78 8.85 -3.49
C VAL A 117 -3.20 9.59 -4.71
N ASP A 118 -3.64 10.84 -4.89
CA ASP A 118 -3.09 11.71 -5.92
C ASP A 118 -1.83 12.43 -5.41
N LYS A 119 -1.27 13.31 -6.25
CA LYS A 119 -0.03 14.01 -5.91
C LYS A 119 -0.14 14.94 -4.70
N THR A 120 -1.36 15.27 -4.27
CA THR A 120 -1.58 16.11 -3.09
C THR A 120 -1.77 15.28 -1.81
N GLY A 121 -1.79 13.94 -1.93
CA GLY A 121 -2.03 13.05 -0.82
C GLY A 121 -3.50 12.78 -0.55
N LYS A 122 -4.38 13.22 -1.43
CA LYS A 122 -5.83 13.01 -1.30
C LYS A 122 -6.21 11.65 -1.85
N VAL A 123 -7.02 10.91 -1.11
CA VAL A 123 -7.50 9.59 -1.54
C VAL A 123 -8.48 9.75 -2.69
N VAL A 124 -8.19 9.11 -3.81
CA VAL A 124 -9.05 9.14 -5.00
C VAL A 124 -9.82 7.85 -5.18
N LYS A 125 -9.27 6.72 -4.76
CA LYS A 125 -9.95 5.41 -4.80
C LYS A 125 -9.44 4.51 -3.71
N THR A 126 -10.27 3.56 -3.28
CA THR A 126 -9.89 2.48 -2.37
C THR A 126 -10.41 1.16 -2.92
N GLY A 127 -9.74 0.05 -2.55
CA GLY A 127 -10.20 -1.27 -2.91
C GLY A 127 -10.24 -1.53 -4.42
N VAL A 128 -9.32 -0.95 -5.17
CA VAL A 128 -9.27 -1.12 -6.63
C VAL A 128 -8.79 -2.54 -6.95
N HIS A 129 -9.54 -3.25 -7.79
CA HIS A 129 -9.13 -4.57 -8.24
C HIS A 129 -7.83 -4.45 -9.04
N TRP A 130 -6.92 -5.42 -8.91
CA TRP A 130 -5.60 -5.31 -9.52
C TRP A 130 -5.64 -5.14 -11.04
N THR A 131 -6.68 -5.65 -11.72
CA THR A 131 -6.83 -5.50 -13.16
C THR A 131 -7.14 -4.07 -13.59
N GLU A 132 -7.59 -3.23 -12.66
CA GLU A 132 -7.99 -1.84 -12.93
C GLU A 132 -6.96 -0.81 -12.46
N LEU A 133 -5.93 -1.24 -11.72
CA LEU A 133 -4.92 -0.33 -11.18
C LEU A 133 -4.20 0.46 -12.28
N ASP A 134 -3.87 -0.18 -13.39
CA ASP A 134 -3.15 0.48 -14.48
C ASP A 134 -3.91 1.70 -15.00
N SER A 135 -5.19 1.57 -15.28
CA SER A 135 -5.97 2.70 -15.81
C SER A 135 -6.11 3.82 -14.80
N VAL A 136 -6.22 3.49 -13.50
CA VAL A 136 -6.29 4.50 -12.45
C VAL A 136 -4.97 5.28 -12.37
N ILE A 137 -3.84 4.57 -12.38
CA ILE A 137 -2.53 5.22 -12.32
C ILE A 137 -2.27 6.06 -13.56
N GLU A 138 -2.63 5.54 -14.74
CA GLU A 138 -2.48 6.27 -16.00
C GLU A 138 -3.14 7.65 -15.93
N ASP A 139 -4.36 7.70 -15.41
CA ASP A 139 -5.08 8.96 -15.25
C ASP A 139 -4.37 9.92 -14.30
N LEU A 140 -3.74 9.40 -13.25
CA LEU A 140 -3.11 10.22 -12.22
C LEU A 140 -1.73 10.75 -12.62
N VAL A 141 -1.04 10.10 -13.55
CA VAL A 141 0.30 10.52 -13.99
C VAL A 141 0.28 11.44 -15.22
N LYS A 142 -0.90 11.70 -15.78
CA LYS A 142 -1.04 12.63 -16.90
C LYS A 142 -0.69 14.05 -16.54
#